data_d826e5e3f691710d1bb1fe9f2751e5d0
#
_entry.id   d826e5e3f691710d1bb1fe9f2751e5d0
#
_cell.length_a   1.000
_cell.length_b   1.000
_cell.length_c   1.000
_cell.angle_alpha   90.00
_cell.angle_beta   90.00
_cell.angle_gamma   90.00
#
_symmetry.space_group_name_H-M   'P 1'
#
loop_
_entity.id
_entity.type
_entity.pdbx_description
1 polymer ?
#
loop_
_entity_poly.entity_id
_entity_poly.type
_entity_poly.pdbx_seq_one_letter_code
_entity_poly.pdbx_strand_id
1 'polypeptide(L)'
;LSVFQADLDEVVRQAGESGILYNATMIRTMITHDAMTQLPRIRLQGFADVSVVPGNELIEALSQSYQHVGVDDTIVVTRSNKTARIYNLGIRSTILDRGDDLLSSGDRLMIVKNHYLPPASVQGEDRPPFAFIANGDCCRVVKVRRQREMHGLNFADVWLQFPDYDNY
;
A
#
# COMPACT_ATOMS: atom_id res chain seq x y z
N LEU A 1 27.34 24.10 -10.59
CA LEU A 1 26.33 23.06 -10.85
C LEU A 1 25.32 23.66 -11.81
N SER A 2 25.18 23.06 -13.01
CA SER A 2 24.12 23.43 -13.96
C SER A 2 22.83 22.74 -13.53
N VAL A 3 21.76 23.49 -13.32
CA VAL A 3 20.42 22.95 -13.03
C VAL A 3 19.63 22.96 -14.32
N PHE A 4 19.08 21.82 -14.72
CA PHE A 4 18.18 21.69 -15.85
C PHE A 4 16.76 21.50 -15.32
N GLN A 5 15.83 22.26 -15.87
CA GLN A 5 14.40 22.11 -15.61
C GLN A 5 13.77 21.35 -16.76
N ALA A 6 12.95 20.36 -16.45
CA ALA A 6 12.13 19.65 -17.42
C ALA A 6 10.69 19.60 -16.91
N ASP A 7 9.76 20.06 -17.71
CA ASP A 7 8.32 20.04 -17.41
C ASP A 7 7.71 18.81 -18.10
N LEU A 8 6.98 17.98 -17.34
CA LEU A 8 6.28 16.81 -17.84
C LEU A 8 4.79 17.15 -17.89
N ASP A 9 4.27 17.42 -19.08
CA ASP A 9 2.91 17.89 -19.32
C ASP A 9 2.01 16.84 -20.01
N GLU A 10 2.58 15.76 -20.52
CA GLU A 10 1.83 14.67 -21.15
C GLU A 10 1.63 13.47 -20.23
N VAL A 11 0.38 12.94 -20.19
CA VAL A 11 0.04 11.75 -19.41
C VAL A 11 0.12 10.51 -20.32
N VAL A 12 1.11 9.65 -20.09
CA VAL A 12 1.40 8.47 -20.91
C VAL A 12 0.78 7.17 -20.36
N ARG A 13 0.50 7.11 -19.05
CA ARG A 13 0.11 5.86 -18.35
C ARG A 13 -1.33 5.41 -18.58
N GLN A 14 -2.22 6.31 -19.00
CA GLN A 14 -3.65 6.04 -19.11
C GLN A 14 -4.13 6.32 -20.52
N ALA A 15 -5.02 5.44 -21.03
CA ALA A 15 -5.68 5.67 -22.31
C ALA A 15 -6.63 6.87 -22.24
N GLY A 16 -6.86 7.55 -23.38
CA GLY A 16 -7.70 8.75 -23.43
C GLY A 16 -9.15 8.56 -23.00
N GLU A 17 -9.66 7.31 -22.99
CA GLU A 17 -11.00 6.95 -22.55
C GLU A 17 -11.07 6.54 -21.06
N SER A 18 -9.95 6.64 -20.31
CA SER A 18 -9.87 6.28 -18.88
C SER A 18 -10.64 7.27 -18.01
N GLY A 19 -11.54 6.75 -17.17
CA GLY A 19 -12.24 7.51 -16.15
C GLY A 19 -11.31 7.96 -15.02
N ILE A 20 -10.27 7.20 -14.74
CA ILE A 20 -9.22 7.57 -13.78
C ILE A 20 -8.50 8.83 -14.29
N LEU A 21 -8.05 8.82 -15.56
CA LEU A 21 -7.38 9.98 -16.16
C LEU A 21 -8.31 11.20 -16.23
N TYR A 22 -9.57 11.00 -16.65
CA TYR A 22 -10.55 12.08 -16.71
C TYR A 22 -10.71 12.77 -15.35
N ASN A 23 -10.97 12.01 -14.31
CA ASN A 23 -11.19 12.56 -12.97
C ASN A 23 -9.91 13.19 -12.38
N ALA A 24 -8.75 12.58 -12.57
CA ALA A 24 -7.48 13.13 -12.13
C ALA A 24 -7.15 14.45 -12.84
N THR A 25 -7.39 14.53 -14.15
CA THR A 25 -7.18 15.76 -14.93
C THR A 25 -8.13 16.87 -14.51
N MET A 26 -9.38 16.55 -14.26
CA MET A 26 -10.37 17.52 -13.76
C MET A 26 -9.93 18.09 -12.41
N ILE A 27 -9.50 17.26 -11.46
CA ILE A 27 -8.99 17.71 -10.15
C ILE A 27 -7.73 18.58 -10.34
N ARG A 28 -6.79 18.16 -11.17
CA ARG A 28 -5.56 18.93 -11.47
C ARG A 28 -5.90 20.31 -12.04
N THR A 29 -6.85 20.38 -12.98
CA THR A 29 -7.30 21.64 -13.56
C THR A 29 -7.90 22.56 -12.51
N MET A 30 -8.70 22.05 -11.58
CA MET A 30 -9.25 22.82 -10.45
C MET A 30 -8.14 23.40 -9.56
N ILE A 31 -7.11 22.62 -9.27
CA ILE A 31 -5.94 23.06 -8.48
C ILE A 31 -5.20 24.17 -9.24
N THR A 32 -4.93 23.99 -10.52
CA THR A 32 -4.18 24.95 -11.35
C THR A 32 -4.91 26.30 -11.47
N HIS A 33 -6.24 26.30 -11.51
CA HIS A 33 -7.05 27.52 -11.61
C HIS A 33 -7.51 28.09 -10.25
N ASP A 34 -6.89 27.61 -9.16
CA ASP A 34 -7.21 28.03 -7.77
C ASP A 34 -8.70 27.90 -7.39
N ALA A 35 -9.39 26.95 -8.03
CA ALA A 35 -10.80 26.64 -7.78
C ALA A 35 -10.99 25.71 -6.55
N MET A 36 -10.12 25.83 -5.54
CA MET A 36 -10.07 24.95 -4.36
C MET A 36 -11.27 25.09 -3.42
N THR A 37 -12.09 26.12 -3.60
CA THR A 37 -13.32 26.33 -2.81
C THR A 37 -14.48 25.45 -3.23
N GLN A 38 -14.39 24.80 -4.38
CA GLN A 38 -15.43 23.91 -4.90
C GLN A 38 -15.01 22.44 -4.71
N LEU A 39 -15.94 21.62 -4.22
CA LEU A 39 -15.71 20.17 -4.17
C LEU A 39 -15.71 19.60 -5.59
N PRO A 40 -14.74 18.74 -5.93
CA PRO A 40 -14.68 18.09 -7.25
C PRO A 40 -15.90 17.16 -7.43
N ARG A 41 -16.51 17.23 -8.60
CA ARG A 41 -17.60 16.32 -8.99
C ARG A 41 -17.01 15.14 -9.77
N ILE A 42 -16.71 14.06 -9.08
CA ILE A 42 -16.16 12.85 -9.69
C ILE A 42 -17.21 12.23 -10.62
N ARG A 43 -16.82 11.98 -11.86
CA ARG A 43 -17.65 11.27 -12.83
C ARG A 43 -17.37 9.77 -12.69
N LEU A 44 -18.42 9.01 -12.33
CA LEU A 44 -18.33 7.58 -12.04
C LEU A 44 -18.95 6.71 -13.13
N GLN A 45 -19.68 7.30 -14.07
CA GLN A 45 -20.40 6.58 -15.13
C GLN A 45 -19.79 6.80 -16.51
N GLY A 46 -19.87 5.79 -17.34
CA GLY A 46 -19.41 5.85 -18.75
C GLY A 46 -17.95 5.48 -18.94
N PHE A 47 -17.31 4.87 -17.96
CA PHE A 47 -15.92 4.39 -18.02
C PHE A 47 -15.84 2.92 -17.67
N ALA A 48 -14.96 2.18 -18.32
CA ALA A 48 -14.73 0.77 -18.06
C ALA A 48 -13.85 0.53 -16.82
N ASP A 49 -13.02 1.50 -16.47
CA ASP A 49 -12.01 1.45 -15.40
C ASP A 49 -12.48 2.09 -14.08
N VAL A 50 -13.72 2.58 -14.02
CA VAL A 50 -14.31 3.18 -12.81
C VAL A 50 -15.70 2.58 -12.58
N SER A 51 -15.92 2.00 -11.41
CA SER A 51 -17.22 1.45 -11.01
C SER A 51 -17.60 1.88 -9.61
N VAL A 52 -18.89 1.89 -9.34
CA VAL A 52 -19.44 2.12 -7.99
C VAL A 52 -19.86 0.77 -7.44
N VAL A 53 -19.34 0.44 -6.26
CA VAL A 53 -19.70 -0.79 -5.54
C VAL A 53 -20.64 -0.42 -4.40
N PRO A 54 -21.87 -0.93 -4.37
CA PRO A 54 -22.78 -0.77 -3.23
C PRO A 54 -22.19 -1.40 -1.95
N GLY A 55 -22.49 -0.81 -0.79
CA GLY A 55 -21.91 -1.28 0.47
C GLY A 55 -22.21 -2.74 0.82
N ASN A 56 -23.38 -3.25 0.41
CA ASN A 56 -23.78 -4.66 0.58
C ASN A 56 -23.00 -5.63 -0.33
N GLU A 57 -22.39 -5.15 -1.42
CA GLU A 57 -21.61 -5.95 -2.37
C GLU A 57 -20.10 -5.78 -2.18
N LEU A 58 -19.69 -4.93 -1.24
CA LEU A 58 -18.29 -4.54 -1.06
C LEU A 58 -17.37 -5.73 -0.74
N ILE A 59 -17.80 -6.65 0.13
CA ILE A 59 -17.01 -7.83 0.51
C ILE A 59 -16.82 -8.76 -0.69
N GLU A 60 -17.87 -8.96 -1.48
CA GLU A 60 -17.78 -9.78 -2.69
C GLU A 60 -16.86 -9.14 -3.73
N ALA A 61 -16.99 -7.84 -3.99
CA ALA A 61 -16.14 -7.12 -4.92
C ALA A 61 -14.66 -7.14 -4.48
N LEU A 62 -14.39 -7.00 -3.19
CA LEU A 62 -13.03 -7.14 -2.65
C LEU A 62 -12.51 -8.56 -2.84
N SER A 63 -13.32 -9.59 -2.51
CA SER A 63 -12.93 -10.99 -2.71
C SER A 63 -12.59 -11.28 -4.16
N GLN A 64 -13.40 -10.81 -5.10
CA GLN A 64 -13.15 -10.95 -6.53
C GLN A 64 -11.85 -10.24 -6.94
N SER A 65 -11.62 -9.02 -6.47
CA SER A 65 -10.39 -8.30 -6.77
C SER A 65 -9.15 -9.06 -6.26
N TYR A 66 -9.13 -9.50 -5.01
CA TYR A 66 -8.02 -10.25 -4.44
C TYR A 66 -7.79 -11.61 -5.12
N GLN A 67 -8.85 -12.26 -5.62
CA GLN A 67 -8.75 -13.53 -6.34
C GLN A 67 -8.25 -13.39 -7.78
N HIS A 68 -8.70 -12.36 -8.52
CA HIS A 68 -8.40 -12.21 -9.94
C HIS A 68 -7.16 -11.35 -10.21
N VAL A 69 -6.99 -10.28 -9.43
CA VAL A 69 -5.90 -9.32 -9.60
C VAL A 69 -4.73 -9.66 -8.66
N GLY A 70 -5.03 -10.16 -7.48
CA GLY A 70 -4.03 -10.54 -6.49
C GLY A 70 -3.81 -9.52 -5.39
N VAL A 71 -3.10 -9.97 -4.35
CA VAL A 71 -2.77 -9.15 -3.16
C VAL A 71 -1.81 -8.01 -3.50
N ASP A 72 -0.92 -8.24 -4.46
CA ASP A 72 0.12 -7.27 -4.82
C ASP A 72 -0.43 -6.11 -5.65
N ASP A 73 -1.49 -6.35 -6.43
CA ASP A 73 -2.08 -5.37 -7.33
C ASP A 73 -3.44 -4.83 -6.85
N THR A 74 -3.87 -5.20 -5.64
CA THR A 74 -5.10 -4.70 -5.02
C THR A 74 -4.79 -3.82 -3.82
N ILE A 75 -5.31 -2.58 -3.82
CA ILE A 75 -5.18 -1.65 -2.69
C ILE A 75 -6.53 -1.07 -2.29
N VAL A 76 -6.77 -0.95 -0.98
CA VAL A 76 -7.94 -0.28 -0.40
C VAL A 76 -7.51 1.06 0.20
N VAL A 77 -7.95 2.15 -0.40
CA VAL A 77 -7.65 3.51 0.09
C VAL A 77 -8.75 3.98 1.03
N THR A 78 -8.39 4.42 2.22
CA THR A 78 -9.33 4.87 3.25
C THR A 78 -8.98 6.27 3.75
N ARG A 79 -9.97 6.92 4.37
CA ARG A 79 -9.81 8.28 4.90
C ARG A 79 -9.01 8.34 6.21
N SER A 80 -8.93 7.24 6.96
CA SER A 80 -8.28 7.24 8.28
C SER A 80 -7.59 5.92 8.59
N ASN A 81 -6.54 5.96 9.41
CA ASN A 81 -5.86 4.77 9.91
C ASN A 81 -6.79 3.82 10.68
N LYS A 82 -7.77 4.37 11.42
CA LYS A 82 -8.78 3.56 12.11
C LYS A 82 -9.59 2.73 11.12
N THR A 83 -10.06 3.34 10.05
CA THR A 83 -10.81 2.66 8.99
C THR A 83 -9.92 1.66 8.25
N ALA A 84 -8.67 2.03 7.92
CA ALA A 84 -7.70 1.12 7.29
C ALA A 84 -7.49 -0.14 8.13
N ARG A 85 -7.37 0.00 9.45
CA ARG A 85 -7.22 -1.15 10.37
C ARG A 85 -8.43 -2.08 10.32
N ILE A 86 -9.65 -1.54 10.27
CA ILE A 86 -10.88 -2.35 10.18
C ILE A 86 -10.87 -3.15 8.88
N TYR A 87 -10.57 -2.50 7.75
CA TYR A 87 -10.45 -3.18 6.45
C TYR A 87 -9.35 -4.25 6.46
N ASN A 88 -8.17 -3.94 6.98
CA ASN A 88 -7.07 -4.89 7.05
C ASN A 88 -7.43 -6.14 7.85
N LEU A 89 -8.09 -5.98 9.00
CA LEU A 89 -8.55 -7.12 9.81
C LEU A 89 -9.62 -7.93 9.07
N GLY A 90 -10.61 -7.28 8.46
CA GLY A 90 -11.67 -7.94 7.70
C GLY A 90 -11.13 -8.68 6.48
N ILE A 91 -10.24 -8.08 5.70
CA ILE A 91 -9.60 -8.71 4.54
C ILE A 91 -8.75 -9.90 4.99
N ARG A 92 -7.93 -9.76 6.04
CA ARG A 92 -7.11 -10.85 6.55
C ARG A 92 -7.97 -12.05 6.97
N SER A 93 -9.02 -11.83 7.75
CA SER A 93 -9.85 -12.93 8.28
C SER A 93 -10.78 -13.51 7.23
N THR A 94 -11.44 -12.69 6.41
CA THR A 94 -12.53 -13.15 5.53
C THR A 94 -12.05 -13.52 4.13
N ILE A 95 -11.06 -12.81 3.59
CA ILE A 95 -10.62 -12.97 2.19
C ILE A 95 -9.32 -13.77 2.11
N LEU A 96 -8.35 -13.50 3.00
CA LEU A 96 -7.03 -14.13 2.97
C LEU A 96 -6.92 -15.35 3.88
N ASP A 97 -7.98 -15.68 4.63
CA ASP A 97 -8.04 -16.83 5.56
C ASP A 97 -6.81 -16.90 6.50
N ARG A 98 -6.43 -15.74 7.07
CA ARG A 98 -5.25 -15.63 7.94
C ARG A 98 -5.52 -15.92 9.41
N GLY A 99 -6.74 -16.29 9.77
CA GLY A 99 -7.16 -16.56 11.15
C GLY A 99 -7.07 -15.34 12.09
N ASP A 100 -7.09 -15.61 13.40
CA ASP A 100 -7.08 -14.59 14.45
C ASP A 100 -5.67 -14.15 14.89
N ASP A 101 -4.62 -14.70 14.29
CA ASP A 101 -3.25 -14.36 14.60
C ASP A 101 -2.97 -12.89 14.29
N LEU A 102 -2.26 -12.19 15.18
CA LEU A 102 -1.88 -10.80 14.96
C LEU A 102 -0.97 -10.63 13.74
N LEU A 103 -0.19 -11.66 13.42
CA LEU A 103 0.76 -11.67 12.32
C LEU A 103 0.92 -13.10 11.79
N SER A 104 0.82 -13.26 10.47
CA SER A 104 0.93 -14.54 9.79
C SER A 104 1.90 -14.48 8.62
N SER A 105 2.45 -15.64 8.24
CA SER A 105 3.26 -15.75 7.02
C SER A 105 2.45 -15.31 5.79
N GLY A 106 3.07 -14.54 4.90
CA GLY A 106 2.45 -13.93 3.73
C GLY A 106 1.75 -12.60 3.99
N ASP A 107 1.67 -12.10 5.24
CA ASP A 107 1.18 -10.75 5.50
C ASP A 107 2.10 -9.71 4.83
N ARG A 108 1.48 -8.63 4.35
CA ARG A 108 2.21 -7.44 3.88
C ARG A 108 2.25 -6.42 5.01
N LEU A 109 3.43 -5.90 5.25
CA LEU A 109 3.66 -4.86 6.25
C LEU A 109 4.23 -3.61 5.57
N MET A 110 3.88 -2.47 6.11
CA MET A 110 4.48 -1.19 5.75
C MET A 110 5.28 -0.68 6.95
N ILE A 111 6.51 -0.27 6.71
CA ILE A 111 7.38 0.33 7.72
C ILE A 111 6.85 1.72 8.04
N VAL A 112 6.59 1.98 9.31
CA VAL A 112 6.01 3.27 9.77
C VAL A 112 7.04 4.21 10.40
N LYS A 113 8.30 3.75 10.50
CA LYS A 113 9.40 4.54 11.07
C LYS A 113 10.72 4.13 10.44
N ASN A 114 11.54 5.11 10.06
CA ASN A 114 12.91 4.87 9.60
C ASN A 114 13.70 4.03 10.58
N HIS A 115 14.40 3.03 10.08
CA HIS A 115 15.28 2.17 10.87
C HIS A 115 16.66 2.12 10.24
N TYR A 116 17.67 2.54 11.02
CA TYR A 116 19.07 2.49 10.63
C TYR A 116 19.70 1.24 11.22
N LEU A 117 20.26 0.42 10.37
CA LEU A 117 20.94 -0.80 10.77
C LEU A 117 22.37 -0.50 11.24
N PRO A 118 22.90 -1.22 12.23
CA PRO A 118 24.25 -0.98 12.72
C PRO A 118 25.30 -1.20 11.64
N PRO A 119 26.43 -0.46 11.68
CA PRO A 119 27.50 -0.58 10.70
C PRO A 119 28.12 -1.99 10.65
N ALA A 120 28.85 -2.28 9.56
CA ALA A 120 29.37 -3.60 9.20
C ALA A 120 30.33 -4.28 10.20
N SER A 121 30.71 -3.61 11.28
CA SER A 121 31.60 -4.14 12.32
C SER A 121 30.99 -5.20 13.22
N VAL A 122 29.64 -5.36 13.18
CA VAL A 122 28.96 -6.44 13.91
C VAL A 122 28.86 -7.64 12.96
N GLN A 123 29.80 -8.56 13.08
CA GLN A 123 29.85 -9.81 12.29
C GLN A 123 28.68 -10.72 12.66
N GLY A 124 27.83 -11.06 11.69
CA GLY A 124 26.80 -12.06 11.77
C GLY A 124 26.33 -12.40 10.35
N GLU A 125 26.14 -13.70 10.08
CA GLU A 125 25.78 -14.25 8.76
C GLU A 125 24.40 -13.82 8.23
N ASP A 126 23.54 -13.21 9.07
CA ASP A 126 22.16 -12.82 8.74
C ASP A 126 21.97 -11.32 8.50
N ARG A 127 22.98 -10.63 8.01
CA ARG A 127 22.88 -9.20 7.78
C ARG A 127 22.21 -8.90 6.44
N PRO A 128 21.16 -8.01 6.44
CA PRO A 128 20.59 -7.55 5.18
C PRO A 128 21.61 -6.73 4.36
N PRO A 129 21.53 -6.77 3.02
CA PRO A 129 22.48 -6.09 2.14
C PRO A 129 22.35 -4.55 2.16
N PHE A 130 21.47 -4.02 2.97
CA PHE A 130 21.18 -2.59 3.09
C PHE A 130 21.42 -2.08 4.52
N ALA A 131 21.78 -0.80 4.65
CA ALA A 131 22.07 -0.16 5.94
C ALA A 131 20.88 0.59 6.53
N PHE A 132 19.77 0.70 5.81
CA PHE A 132 18.65 1.55 6.15
C PHE A 132 17.35 0.99 5.59
N ILE A 133 16.26 1.06 6.38
CA ILE A 133 14.90 0.75 5.97
C ILE A 133 14.08 2.04 6.13
N ALA A 134 13.43 2.48 5.05
CA ALA A 134 12.70 3.74 5.05
C ALA A 134 11.27 3.59 5.60
N ASN A 135 10.75 4.68 6.16
CA ASN A 135 9.32 4.81 6.38
C ASN A 135 8.59 4.78 5.03
N GLY A 136 7.58 3.92 4.92
CA GLY A 136 6.83 3.69 3.69
C GLY A 136 7.27 2.44 2.91
N ASP A 137 8.45 1.88 3.20
CA ASP A 137 8.88 0.62 2.59
C ASP A 137 7.89 -0.50 2.90
N CYS A 138 7.61 -1.33 1.91
CA CYS A 138 6.74 -2.48 2.05
C CYS A 138 7.57 -3.77 2.08
N CYS A 139 7.14 -4.70 2.94
CA CYS A 139 7.75 -6.01 3.04
C CYS A 139 6.69 -7.11 3.21
N ARG A 140 7.10 -8.35 2.96
CA ARG A 140 6.27 -9.54 3.15
C ARG A 140 6.81 -10.38 4.32
N VAL A 141 5.92 -10.84 5.18
CA VAL A 141 6.27 -11.80 6.24
C VAL A 141 6.50 -13.17 5.63
N VAL A 142 7.72 -13.65 5.69
CA VAL A 142 8.07 -15.02 5.24
C VAL A 142 7.79 -16.02 6.34
N LYS A 143 8.18 -15.71 7.56
CA LYS A 143 8.01 -16.59 8.72
C LYS A 143 7.87 -15.80 10.01
N VAL A 144 6.99 -16.26 10.89
CA VAL A 144 6.83 -15.75 12.26
C VAL A 144 7.44 -16.75 13.23
N ARG A 145 8.22 -16.26 14.18
CA ARG A 145 8.80 -17.04 15.26
C ARG A 145 8.61 -16.31 16.60
N ARG A 146 8.61 -17.08 17.69
CA ARG A 146 8.73 -16.60 19.07
C ARG A 146 7.85 -15.37 19.38
N GLN A 147 6.55 -15.54 19.26
CA GLN A 147 5.62 -14.55 19.79
C GLN A 147 5.76 -14.51 21.30
N ARG A 148 5.89 -13.29 21.85
CA ARG A 148 6.05 -13.07 23.30
C ARG A 148 5.42 -11.75 23.70
N GLU A 149 4.86 -11.73 24.89
CA GLU A 149 4.37 -10.51 25.52
C GLU A 149 5.40 -10.00 26.53
N MET A 150 5.75 -8.73 26.46
CA MET A 150 6.61 -8.04 27.41
C MET A 150 6.07 -6.64 27.66
N HIS A 151 5.91 -6.26 28.93
CA HIS A 151 5.42 -4.93 29.33
C HIS A 151 4.07 -4.54 28.70
N GLY A 152 3.17 -5.50 28.49
CA GLY A 152 1.87 -5.27 27.84
C GLY A 152 1.95 -5.04 26.32
N LEU A 153 3.10 -5.28 25.69
CA LEU A 153 3.31 -5.21 24.25
C LEU A 153 3.58 -6.61 23.69
N ASN A 154 3.03 -6.87 22.51
CA ASN A 154 3.28 -8.11 21.78
C ASN A 154 4.46 -7.94 20.84
N PHE A 155 5.42 -8.86 20.95
CA PHE A 155 6.60 -8.94 20.10
C PHE A 155 6.60 -10.26 19.33
N ALA A 156 7.14 -10.23 18.13
CA ALA A 156 7.39 -11.42 17.34
C ALA A 156 8.72 -11.30 16.63
N ASP A 157 9.48 -12.39 16.59
CA ASP A 157 10.64 -12.49 15.71
C ASP A 157 10.15 -12.91 14.33
N VAL A 158 10.45 -12.12 13.31
CA VAL A 158 9.92 -12.32 11.95
C VAL A 158 11.03 -12.31 10.92
N TRP A 159 10.84 -13.11 9.89
CA TRP A 159 11.65 -13.04 8.68
C TRP A 159 10.85 -12.28 7.64
N LEU A 160 11.45 -11.19 7.15
CA LEU A 160 10.83 -10.28 6.21
C LEU A 160 11.56 -10.34 4.88
N GLN A 161 10.81 -10.30 3.80
CA GLN A 161 11.31 -10.11 2.45
C GLN A 161 10.96 -8.69 2.01
N PHE A 162 11.94 -7.97 1.50
CA PHE A 162 11.79 -6.63 0.94
C PHE A 162 11.97 -6.71 -0.58
N PRO A 163 10.90 -6.73 -1.38
CA PRO A 163 10.99 -6.92 -2.83
C PRO A 163 11.83 -5.83 -3.52
N ASP A 164 11.80 -4.62 -3.00
CA ASP A 164 12.53 -3.48 -3.58
C ASP A 164 14.06 -3.56 -3.35
N TYR A 165 14.51 -4.47 -2.47
CA TYR A 165 15.92 -4.66 -2.12
C TYR A 165 16.50 -6.00 -2.60
N ASP A 166 15.68 -6.88 -3.17
CA ASP A 166 16.11 -8.23 -3.62
C ASP A 166 16.98 -8.21 -4.90
N ASN A 167 17.23 -7.05 -5.48
CA ASN A 167 18.03 -6.88 -6.71
C ASN A 167 19.45 -6.35 -6.46
N TYR A 168 19.95 -6.43 -5.23
CA TYR A 168 21.32 -6.00 -4.89
C TYR A 168 22.15 -7.14 -4.32
#